data_160c9ae2ad808e7d7ef2e255b090306a
#
_entry.id   160c9ae2ad808e7d7ef2e255b090306a
#
_cell.length_a   1.000
_cell.length_b   1.000
_cell.length_c   1.000
_cell.angle_alpha   90.00
_cell.angle_beta   90.00
_cell.angle_gamma   90.00
#
_symmetry.space_group_name_H-M   'P 1'
#
loop_
_entity.id
_entity.type
_entity.pdbx_description
1 polymer ?
#
loop_
_entity_poly.entity_id
_entity_poly.type
_entity_poly.pdbx_seq_one_letter_code
_entity_poly.pdbx_strand_id
1 'polypeptide(L)'
;MQYFDGYLKDNAAAPAREIRYYTMGENKWKTTDTWPPAGIAPRTLYFGSSNALDSIAPATPEGSDTYTVDFDASTGTQNRWRTQAQGEDVIYADRAAQSEGLLTYTSAPLESNLEITGSPVVTLFVSTTETDGAVFAYFERVDHTGTVTYITEGMLRLCNRAVSTASTDYNTFAPHHSFARADALPVTPGETMECAIELIPTSVLLRKGDRIRVSIAGHDASCFARYPAKGNPVLTIQRNARQASHITLPTQNQ
;
A
#
# COMPACT_ATOMS: atom_id res chain seq x y z
N MET A 1 -29.45 4.58 6.18
CA MET A 1 -30.77 4.32 6.73
C MET A 1 -31.33 2.98 6.25
N GLN A 2 -31.41 2.68 4.94
CA GLN A 2 -32.02 1.41 4.43
C GLN A 2 -31.53 0.13 5.10
N TYR A 3 -30.23 0.01 5.42
CA TYR A 3 -29.67 -1.15 6.09
C TYR A 3 -30.30 -1.37 7.48
N PHE A 4 -30.31 -0.33 8.30
CA PHE A 4 -30.91 -0.42 9.64
C PHE A 4 -32.43 -0.59 9.60
N ASP A 5 -33.11 0.01 8.61
CA ASP A 5 -34.56 -0.16 8.44
C ASP A 5 -34.91 -1.63 8.18
N GLY A 6 -34.10 -2.37 7.41
CA GLY A 6 -34.32 -3.78 7.12
C GLY A 6 -34.11 -4.73 8.30
N TYR A 7 -33.31 -4.33 9.31
CA TYR A 7 -33.03 -5.17 10.47
C TYR A 7 -33.76 -4.72 11.74
N LEU A 8 -34.15 -3.45 11.84
CA LEU A 8 -34.69 -2.86 13.06
C LEU A 8 -36.17 -2.52 12.98
N LYS A 9 -36.79 -2.56 11.80
CA LYS A 9 -38.23 -2.30 11.63
C LYS A 9 -38.95 -3.59 11.30
N ASP A 10 -40.04 -3.85 12.04
CA ASP A 10 -40.95 -4.95 11.73
C ASP A 10 -41.52 -4.81 10.30
N ASN A 11 -41.57 -5.94 9.58
CA ASN A 11 -42.07 -6.04 8.21
C ASN A 11 -41.23 -5.35 7.11
N ALA A 12 -40.04 -4.88 7.39
CA ALA A 12 -39.10 -4.46 6.34
C ALA A 12 -38.43 -5.69 5.70
N ALA A 13 -38.26 -5.70 4.38
CA ALA A 13 -37.49 -6.71 3.70
C ALA A 13 -36.01 -6.59 4.13
N ALA A 14 -35.36 -7.72 4.41
CA ALA A 14 -33.92 -7.72 4.65
C ALA A 14 -33.20 -7.04 3.47
N PRO A 15 -32.23 -6.16 3.73
CA PRO A 15 -31.50 -5.48 2.66
C PRO A 15 -30.76 -6.51 1.80
N ALA A 16 -30.75 -6.28 0.49
CA ALA A 16 -29.96 -7.08 -0.42
C ALA A 16 -28.47 -7.07 0.03
N ARG A 17 -27.81 -8.21 -0.13
CA ARG A 17 -26.36 -8.29 0.10
C ARG A 17 -25.66 -7.46 -1.00
N GLU A 18 -25.20 -6.29 -0.63
CA GLU A 18 -24.61 -5.32 -1.54
C GLU A 18 -23.40 -4.64 -0.88
N ILE A 19 -22.33 -4.51 -1.64
CA ILE A 19 -21.15 -3.72 -1.27
C ILE A 19 -21.20 -2.45 -2.10
N ARG A 20 -21.21 -1.29 -1.43
CA ARG A 20 -21.14 0.02 -2.08
C ARG A 20 -19.78 0.63 -1.87
N TYR A 21 -19.15 1.07 -2.93
CA TYR A 21 -17.84 1.69 -2.92
C TYR A 21 -17.80 2.92 -3.82
N TYR A 22 -16.93 3.85 -3.48
CA TYR A 22 -16.73 5.09 -4.23
C TYR A 22 -15.41 5.00 -5.01
N THR A 23 -15.48 5.21 -6.34
CA THR A 23 -14.29 5.24 -7.19
C THR A 23 -13.78 6.68 -7.30
N MET A 24 -12.68 6.97 -6.61
CA MET A 24 -11.99 8.26 -6.69
C MET A 24 -11.49 8.53 -8.12
N GLY A 25 -11.41 9.79 -8.54
CA GLY A 25 -11.01 10.16 -9.90
C GLY A 25 -12.09 9.96 -10.95
N GLU A 26 -12.96 8.96 -10.83
CA GLU A 26 -14.23 8.86 -11.56
C GLU A 26 -15.34 9.61 -10.84
N ASN A 27 -15.24 9.71 -9.53
CA ASN A 27 -16.18 10.37 -8.63
C ASN A 27 -17.58 9.76 -8.70
N LYS A 28 -17.65 8.42 -8.71
CA LYS A 28 -18.91 7.69 -8.76
C LYS A 28 -19.02 6.62 -7.69
N TRP A 29 -20.23 6.46 -7.17
CA TRP A 29 -20.61 5.31 -6.37
C TRP A 29 -20.92 4.12 -7.29
N LYS A 30 -20.35 2.97 -6.94
CA LYS A 30 -20.57 1.67 -7.60
C LYS A 30 -21.06 0.65 -6.60
N THR A 31 -21.66 -0.43 -7.11
CA THR A 31 -22.17 -1.53 -6.31
C THR A 31 -21.65 -2.87 -6.85
N THR A 32 -21.47 -3.83 -5.96
CA THR A 32 -21.09 -5.21 -6.28
C THR A 32 -21.61 -6.13 -5.18
N ASP A 33 -21.73 -7.42 -5.48
CA ASP A 33 -22.06 -8.48 -4.51
C ASP A 33 -20.82 -9.21 -3.96
N THR A 34 -19.66 -8.97 -4.57
CA THR A 34 -18.39 -9.59 -4.19
C THR A 34 -17.30 -8.53 -4.05
N TRP A 35 -16.27 -8.81 -3.23
CA TRP A 35 -15.08 -7.96 -3.14
C TRP A 35 -13.81 -8.80 -3.29
N PRO A 36 -12.85 -8.41 -4.14
CA PRO A 36 -12.96 -7.36 -5.15
C PRO A 36 -14.08 -7.62 -6.15
N PRO A 37 -14.56 -6.60 -6.90
CA PRO A 37 -15.57 -6.78 -7.95
C PRO A 37 -15.15 -7.79 -9.00
N ALA A 38 -16.13 -8.44 -9.62
CA ALA A 38 -15.87 -9.37 -10.71
C ALA A 38 -15.14 -8.66 -11.87
N GLY A 39 -14.22 -9.37 -12.53
CA GLY A 39 -13.41 -8.85 -13.65
C GLY A 39 -12.12 -8.14 -13.23
N ILE A 40 -11.84 -8.04 -11.94
CA ILE A 40 -10.54 -7.55 -11.45
C ILE A 40 -9.45 -8.60 -11.76
N ALA A 41 -8.35 -8.14 -12.34
CA ALA A 41 -7.16 -8.94 -12.64
C ALA A 41 -5.91 -8.32 -12.01
N PRO A 42 -4.96 -9.12 -11.50
CA PRO A 42 -3.72 -8.61 -10.96
C PRO A 42 -2.82 -8.03 -12.07
N ARG A 43 -2.25 -6.85 -11.83
CA ARG A 43 -1.21 -6.24 -12.64
C ARG A 43 0.01 -5.97 -11.77
N THR A 44 1.14 -6.56 -12.10
CA THR A 44 2.39 -6.38 -11.35
C THR A 44 3.27 -5.33 -12.01
N LEU A 45 3.81 -4.43 -11.19
CA LEU A 45 4.83 -3.47 -11.57
C LEU A 45 6.04 -3.65 -10.64
N TYR A 46 7.23 -3.79 -11.24
CA TYR A 46 8.48 -4.11 -10.55
C TYR A 46 9.31 -2.85 -10.30
N PHE A 47 10.00 -2.84 -9.18
CA PHE A 47 10.97 -1.80 -8.87
C PHE A 47 12.19 -1.96 -9.78
N GLY A 48 12.46 -0.93 -10.56
CA GLY A 48 13.51 -0.89 -11.58
C GLY A 48 14.65 0.04 -11.20
N SER A 49 15.67 0.09 -12.05
CA SER A 49 16.78 1.02 -11.91
C SER A 49 16.31 2.47 -12.10
N SER A 50 17.07 3.40 -11.53
CA SER A 50 16.75 4.84 -11.62
C SER A 50 15.35 5.18 -11.09
N ASN A 51 14.92 4.48 -10.06
CA ASN A 51 13.63 4.69 -9.40
C ASN A 51 12.42 4.48 -10.34
N ALA A 52 12.58 3.65 -11.38
CA ALA A 52 11.50 3.29 -12.28
C ALA A 52 10.56 2.25 -11.63
N LEU A 53 9.30 2.28 -12.07
CA LEU A 53 8.31 1.25 -11.77
C LEU A 53 7.87 0.62 -13.10
N ASP A 54 8.37 -0.59 -13.38
CA ASP A 54 8.31 -1.22 -14.70
C ASP A 54 7.33 -2.40 -14.76
N SER A 55 6.72 -2.61 -15.92
CA SER A 55 5.86 -3.78 -16.14
C SER A 55 6.64 -5.08 -16.42
N ILE A 56 7.97 -4.97 -16.63
CA ILE A 56 8.86 -6.09 -16.92
C ILE A 56 9.72 -6.34 -15.69
N ALA A 57 9.76 -7.61 -15.24
CA ALA A 57 10.62 -8.00 -14.14
C ALA A 57 12.10 -7.75 -14.45
N PRO A 58 12.91 -7.35 -13.44
CA PRO A 58 14.34 -7.16 -13.64
C PRO A 58 15.01 -8.45 -14.06
N ALA A 59 15.86 -8.38 -15.10
CA ALA A 59 16.61 -9.52 -15.63
C ALA A 59 18.05 -9.59 -15.09
N THR A 60 18.54 -8.53 -14.47
CA THR A 60 19.90 -8.46 -13.93
C THR A 60 20.03 -9.31 -12.67
N PRO A 61 21.15 -10.03 -12.47
CA PRO A 61 21.37 -10.84 -11.28
C PRO A 61 21.55 -10.00 -10.01
N GLU A 62 21.91 -8.74 -10.15
CA GLU A 62 22.16 -7.79 -9.08
C GLU A 62 21.37 -6.49 -9.30
N GLY A 63 21.09 -5.81 -8.22
CA GLY A 63 20.42 -4.52 -8.19
C GLY A 63 19.69 -4.32 -6.88
N SER A 64 19.98 -3.21 -6.23
CA SER A 64 19.31 -2.80 -5.00
C SER A 64 19.38 -1.29 -4.85
N ASP A 65 18.53 -0.73 -4.02
CA ASP A 65 18.57 0.66 -3.60
C ASP A 65 18.59 0.73 -2.08
N THR A 66 19.31 1.72 -1.55
CA THR A 66 19.42 1.94 -0.10
C THR A 66 18.63 3.16 0.32
N TYR A 67 18.02 3.09 1.48
CA TYR A 67 17.27 4.16 2.09
C TYR A 67 17.63 4.27 3.58
N THR A 68 18.25 5.37 3.98
CA THR A 68 18.43 5.70 5.40
C THR A 68 17.08 6.20 5.93
N VAL A 69 16.56 5.52 6.95
CA VAL A 69 15.24 5.86 7.49
C VAL A 69 15.23 7.28 8.04
N ASP A 70 14.38 8.10 7.45
CA ASP A 70 14.05 9.42 7.97
C ASP A 70 12.96 9.29 9.04
N PHE A 71 13.31 9.54 10.30
CA PHE A 71 12.37 9.48 11.41
C PHE A 71 11.51 10.75 11.58
N ASP A 72 11.78 11.78 10.79
CA ASP A 72 10.96 12.99 10.71
C ASP A 72 9.93 12.92 9.57
N ALA A 73 10.03 11.88 8.71
CA ALA A 73 9.05 11.63 7.67
C ALA A 73 7.64 11.50 8.25
N SER A 74 6.67 12.15 7.63
CA SER A 74 5.31 12.24 8.15
C SER A 74 4.28 12.44 7.03
N THR A 75 3.12 11.84 7.19
CA THR A 75 1.91 12.13 6.40
C THR A 75 1.12 13.31 6.96
N GLY A 76 1.61 13.97 8.02
CA GLY A 76 0.97 15.10 8.68
C GLY A 76 -0.07 14.67 9.71
N THR A 77 -0.87 15.62 10.18
CA THR A 77 -1.86 15.40 11.24
C THR A 77 -3.29 15.26 10.72
N GLN A 78 -3.54 15.55 9.45
CA GLN A 78 -4.85 15.42 8.81
C GLN A 78 -4.95 14.16 7.94
N ASN A 79 -4.23 13.11 8.33
CA ASN A 79 -4.27 11.81 7.70
C ASN A 79 -5.38 10.93 8.30
N ARG A 80 -5.69 9.79 7.64
CA ARG A 80 -6.76 8.88 8.09
C ARG A 80 -6.57 8.31 9.51
N TRP A 81 -5.34 8.16 9.96
CA TRP A 81 -5.06 7.55 11.26
C TRP A 81 -5.39 8.49 12.42
N ARG A 82 -4.95 9.73 12.31
CA ARG A 82 -5.13 10.72 13.38
C ARG A 82 -6.55 11.27 13.41
N THR A 83 -7.12 11.59 12.25
CA THR A 83 -8.46 12.20 12.17
C THR A 83 -9.57 11.25 12.57
N GLN A 84 -9.42 9.93 12.41
CA GLN A 84 -10.39 8.96 12.90
C GLN A 84 -10.64 9.05 14.41
N ALA A 85 -9.61 9.38 15.19
CA ALA A 85 -9.71 9.53 16.64
C ALA A 85 -10.10 10.95 17.07
N GLN A 86 -9.88 11.97 16.25
CA GLN A 86 -10.04 13.38 16.61
C GLN A 86 -11.20 14.09 15.90
N GLY A 87 -11.84 13.44 14.92
CA GLY A 87 -13.03 13.98 14.23
C GLY A 87 -12.75 15.15 13.27
N GLU A 88 -11.51 15.34 12.85
CA GLU A 88 -11.15 16.32 11.83
C GLU A 88 -11.29 15.74 10.42
N ASP A 89 -11.32 16.60 9.39
CA ASP A 89 -11.34 16.17 8.00
C ASP A 89 -10.01 15.57 7.57
N VAL A 90 -10.05 14.48 6.80
CA VAL A 90 -8.87 13.91 6.17
C VAL A 90 -8.50 14.75 4.95
N ILE A 91 -7.34 15.39 4.99
CA ILE A 91 -6.82 16.22 3.91
C ILE A 91 -5.43 15.77 3.54
N TYR A 92 -5.27 15.29 2.31
CA TYR A 92 -3.97 14.99 1.73
C TYR A 92 -3.60 16.09 0.72
N ALA A 93 -2.66 16.95 1.11
CA ALA A 93 -2.08 17.94 0.21
C ALA A 93 -1.18 17.27 -0.85
N ASP A 94 -0.64 18.07 -1.77
CA ASP A 94 0.42 17.61 -2.68
C ASP A 94 1.61 17.08 -1.89
N ARG A 95 1.99 15.85 -2.17
CA ARG A 95 3.06 15.13 -1.46
C ARG A 95 4.41 15.17 -2.15
N ALA A 96 4.55 15.94 -3.24
CA ALA A 96 5.78 15.98 -4.01
C ALA A 96 7.00 16.27 -3.13
N ALA A 97 6.93 17.34 -2.32
CA ALA A 97 8.02 17.71 -1.41
C ALA A 97 8.27 16.68 -0.29
N GLN A 98 7.21 16.07 0.26
CA GLN A 98 7.35 15.03 1.29
C GLN A 98 7.97 13.75 0.74
N SER A 99 7.74 13.45 -0.53
CA SER A 99 8.28 12.26 -1.19
C SER A 99 9.78 12.39 -1.52
N GLU A 100 10.37 13.60 -1.50
CA GLU A 100 11.80 13.81 -1.79
C GLU A 100 12.71 13.13 -0.74
N GLY A 101 12.27 13.01 0.50
CA GLY A 101 12.97 12.31 1.58
C GLY A 101 12.75 10.80 1.60
N LEU A 102 11.96 10.24 0.68
CA LEU A 102 11.58 8.84 0.63
C LEU A 102 12.23 8.11 -0.54
N LEU A 103 12.29 6.77 -0.46
CA LEU A 103 12.65 5.97 -1.61
C LEU A 103 11.42 5.77 -2.49
N THR A 104 11.41 6.37 -3.69
CA THR A 104 10.25 6.37 -4.57
C THR A 104 10.50 5.61 -5.86
N TYR A 105 9.46 4.93 -6.38
CA TYR A 105 9.48 4.29 -7.70
C TYR A 105 8.27 4.77 -8.50
N THR A 106 8.51 5.28 -9.72
CA THR A 106 7.48 5.92 -10.54
C THR A 106 7.40 5.30 -11.92
N SER A 107 6.20 4.98 -12.39
CA SER A 107 5.96 4.39 -13.71
C SER A 107 6.14 5.40 -14.85
N ALA A 108 6.26 4.90 -16.09
CA ALA A 108 5.96 5.68 -17.26
C ALA A 108 4.50 6.21 -17.20
N PRO A 109 4.16 7.27 -17.97
CA PRO A 109 2.78 7.73 -18.09
C PRO A 109 1.87 6.60 -18.60
N LEU A 110 0.67 6.50 -18.02
CA LEU A 110 -0.33 5.54 -18.46
C LEU A 110 -0.79 5.83 -19.89
N GLU A 111 -0.86 4.81 -20.72
CA GLU A 111 -1.30 4.92 -22.12
C GLU A 111 -2.83 5.01 -22.25
N SER A 112 -3.55 4.52 -21.24
CA SER A 112 -5.02 4.53 -21.15
C SER A 112 -5.44 4.77 -19.71
N ASN A 113 -6.74 4.99 -19.51
CA ASN A 113 -7.31 5.01 -18.16
C ASN A 113 -7.17 3.64 -17.50
N LEU A 114 -6.92 3.63 -16.19
CA LEU A 114 -6.73 2.42 -15.41
C LEU A 114 -7.53 2.53 -14.11
N GLU A 115 -8.49 1.64 -13.93
CA GLU A 115 -9.18 1.50 -12.65
C GLU A 115 -8.47 0.47 -11.77
N ILE A 116 -8.23 0.84 -10.52
CA ILE A 116 -7.64 0.00 -9.49
C ILE A 116 -8.66 -0.11 -8.37
N THR A 117 -9.19 -1.32 -8.13
CA THR A 117 -10.25 -1.56 -7.13
C THR A 117 -9.99 -2.85 -6.37
N GLY A 118 -9.69 -2.72 -5.09
CA GLY A 118 -9.30 -3.83 -4.19
C GLY A 118 -8.15 -3.43 -3.28
N SER A 119 -7.41 -4.43 -2.78
CA SER A 119 -6.22 -4.25 -1.94
C SER A 119 -4.96 -4.40 -2.78
N PRO A 120 -4.21 -3.32 -3.08
CA PRO A 120 -2.88 -3.45 -3.64
C PRO A 120 -1.95 -4.14 -2.65
N VAL A 121 -0.96 -4.87 -3.16
CA VAL A 121 0.06 -5.54 -2.32
C VAL A 121 1.44 -5.10 -2.77
N VAL A 122 2.25 -4.57 -1.86
CA VAL A 122 3.66 -4.30 -2.08
C VAL A 122 4.48 -5.45 -1.50
N THR A 123 5.22 -6.15 -2.33
CA THR A 123 6.16 -7.19 -1.91
C THR A 123 7.57 -6.65 -1.99
N LEU A 124 8.23 -6.56 -0.85
CA LEU A 124 9.60 -6.10 -0.73
C LEU A 124 10.52 -7.25 -0.36
N PHE A 125 11.63 -7.35 -1.06
CA PHE A 125 12.80 -8.10 -0.62
C PHE A 125 13.75 -7.09 0.04
N VAL A 126 13.72 -7.02 1.37
CA VAL A 126 14.36 -5.96 2.14
C VAL A 126 15.28 -6.50 3.21
N SER A 127 16.43 -5.85 3.41
CA SER A 127 17.27 -6.02 4.59
C SER A 127 17.40 -4.70 5.35
N THR A 128 17.78 -4.78 6.60
CA THR A 128 18.05 -3.62 7.47
C THR A 128 19.36 -3.79 8.20
N THR A 129 19.98 -2.69 8.59
CA THR A 129 21.21 -2.71 9.41
C THR A 129 20.94 -2.95 10.90
N GLU A 130 19.67 -2.99 11.31
CA GLU A 130 19.25 -3.11 12.70
C GLU A 130 18.50 -4.43 12.96
N THR A 131 18.29 -4.77 14.24
CA THR A 131 17.57 -5.98 14.66
C THR A 131 16.05 -5.82 14.71
N ASP A 132 15.53 -4.67 14.26
CA ASP A 132 14.11 -4.33 14.17
C ASP A 132 13.93 -3.22 13.14
N GLY A 133 12.69 -2.96 12.73
CA GLY A 133 12.34 -1.91 11.81
C GLY A 133 10.89 -2.01 11.36
N ALA A 134 10.45 -1.01 10.65
CA ALA A 134 9.14 -0.99 10.00
C ALA A 134 9.29 -0.48 8.57
N VAL A 135 8.36 -0.85 7.72
CA VAL A 135 8.22 -0.36 6.36
C VAL A 135 6.81 0.19 6.18
N PHE A 136 6.74 1.37 5.60
CA PHE A 136 5.51 2.03 5.16
C PHE A 136 5.56 2.11 3.64
N ALA A 137 4.53 1.68 2.98
CA ALA A 137 4.38 1.74 1.54
C ALA A 137 3.17 2.62 1.19
N TYR A 138 3.42 3.71 0.47
CA TYR A 138 2.38 4.62 -0.01
C TYR A 138 2.16 4.37 -1.49
N PHE A 139 0.91 4.20 -1.89
CA PHE A 139 0.49 4.17 -3.28
C PHE A 139 -0.05 5.55 -3.65
N GLU A 140 0.52 6.16 -4.68
CA GLU A 140 0.31 7.55 -5.06
C GLU A 140 0.09 7.67 -6.57
N ARG A 141 -0.63 8.71 -6.97
CA ARG A 141 -0.76 9.17 -8.35
C ARG A 141 0.15 10.38 -8.56
N VAL A 142 0.90 10.41 -9.65
CA VAL A 142 1.59 11.63 -10.11
C VAL A 142 0.92 12.08 -11.41
N ASP A 143 0.38 13.28 -11.43
CA ASP A 143 -0.25 13.83 -12.63
C ASP A 143 0.78 14.48 -13.58
N HIS A 144 0.29 14.99 -14.71
CA HIS A 144 1.13 15.62 -15.74
C HIS A 144 1.83 16.92 -15.28
N THR A 145 1.39 17.52 -14.17
CA THR A 145 2.01 18.71 -13.59
C THR A 145 3.09 18.35 -12.56
N GLY A 146 3.20 17.07 -12.18
CA GLY A 146 4.07 16.59 -11.12
C GLY A 146 3.43 16.57 -9.75
N THR A 147 2.15 16.95 -9.64
CA THR A 147 1.41 16.89 -8.36
C THR A 147 1.25 15.45 -7.92
N VAL A 148 1.64 15.17 -6.67
CA VAL A 148 1.58 13.84 -6.06
C VAL A 148 0.35 13.74 -5.15
N THR A 149 -0.60 12.89 -5.55
CA THR A 149 -1.83 12.64 -4.80
C THR A 149 -1.73 11.30 -4.10
N TYR A 150 -1.93 11.29 -2.79
CA TYR A 150 -2.07 10.08 -1.98
C TYR A 150 -3.33 9.30 -2.38
N ILE A 151 -3.21 7.97 -2.48
CA ILE A 151 -4.34 7.07 -2.76
C ILE A 151 -4.60 6.17 -1.57
N THR A 152 -3.62 5.35 -1.20
CA THR A 152 -3.71 4.43 -0.06
C THR A 152 -2.32 4.03 0.44
N GLU A 153 -2.26 3.33 1.57
CA GLU A 153 -1.02 2.93 2.22
C GLU A 153 -1.17 1.59 2.92
N GLY A 154 -0.03 1.01 3.25
CA GLY A 154 0.09 -0.13 4.14
C GLY A 154 1.40 -0.04 4.91
N MET A 155 1.48 -0.72 6.05
CA MET A 155 2.67 -0.76 6.88
C MET A 155 2.87 -2.12 7.50
N LEU A 156 4.13 -2.46 7.75
CA LEU A 156 4.50 -3.72 8.37
C LEU A 156 5.76 -3.54 9.21
N ARG A 157 5.71 -3.93 10.49
CA ARG A 157 6.91 -4.12 11.28
C ARG A 157 7.61 -5.40 10.81
N LEU A 158 8.91 -5.35 10.55
CA LEU A 158 9.66 -6.43 9.90
C LEU A 158 9.59 -7.77 10.64
N CYS A 159 9.46 -7.77 11.96
CA CYS A 159 9.28 -9.00 12.72
C CYS A 159 7.92 -9.68 12.48
N ASN A 160 6.90 -8.96 11.98
CA ASN A 160 5.57 -9.49 11.70
C ASN A 160 5.38 -9.95 10.23
N ARG A 161 6.47 -10.16 9.50
CA ARG A 161 6.44 -10.51 8.07
C ARG A 161 5.91 -11.90 7.74
N ALA A 162 5.77 -12.77 8.74
CA ALA A 162 5.21 -14.10 8.52
C ALA A 162 3.79 -14.00 7.97
N VAL A 163 3.57 -14.57 6.78
CA VAL A 163 2.24 -14.72 6.21
C VAL A 163 1.58 -15.94 6.84
N SER A 164 0.43 -15.74 7.47
CA SER A 164 -0.33 -16.81 8.10
C SER A 164 -1.06 -17.64 7.05
N THR A 165 -1.00 -18.97 7.23
CA THR A 165 -1.81 -19.94 6.47
C THR A 165 -3.02 -20.43 7.24
N ALA A 166 -3.24 -19.91 8.46
CA ALA A 166 -4.39 -20.25 9.27
C ALA A 166 -5.68 -19.74 8.60
N SER A 167 -6.74 -20.54 8.67
CA SER A 167 -8.06 -20.11 8.24
C SER A 167 -8.55 -18.95 9.10
N THR A 168 -9.16 -17.96 8.47
CA THR A 168 -9.82 -16.83 9.13
C THR A 168 -11.34 -16.98 9.04
N ASP A 169 -12.07 -16.41 9.99
CA ASP A 169 -13.54 -16.37 9.97
C ASP A 169 -14.07 -15.35 8.92
N TYR A 170 -13.18 -14.69 8.20
CA TYR A 170 -13.48 -13.70 7.17
C TYR A 170 -12.58 -13.92 5.95
N ASN A 171 -13.04 -13.42 4.80
CA ASN A 171 -12.26 -13.50 3.57
C ASN A 171 -11.06 -12.55 3.62
N THR A 172 -9.87 -13.09 3.41
CA THR A 172 -8.65 -12.31 3.19
C THR A 172 -8.40 -12.22 1.69
N PHE A 173 -8.15 -11.01 1.19
CA PHE A 173 -7.91 -10.75 -0.25
C PHE A 173 -6.46 -10.41 -0.55
N ALA A 174 -5.62 -10.43 0.49
CA ALA A 174 -4.21 -10.11 0.47
C ALA A 174 -3.47 -10.97 1.52
N PRO A 175 -2.14 -10.96 1.56
CA PRO A 175 -1.36 -11.66 2.56
C PRO A 175 -1.80 -11.31 3.98
N HIS A 176 -2.22 -12.31 4.75
CA HIS A 176 -2.68 -12.13 6.11
C HIS A 176 -1.53 -12.33 7.11
N HIS A 177 -1.33 -11.34 7.97
CA HIS A 177 -0.39 -11.42 9.09
C HIS A 177 -1.18 -11.56 10.40
N SER A 178 -0.86 -12.56 11.21
CA SER A 178 -1.56 -12.80 12.48
C SER A 178 -1.28 -11.74 13.53
N PHE A 179 -0.12 -11.05 13.42
CA PHE A 179 0.42 -10.15 14.44
C PHE A 179 0.56 -10.79 15.84
N ALA A 180 0.41 -12.11 15.92
CA ALA A 180 0.60 -12.83 17.16
C ALA A 180 2.09 -12.88 17.53
N ARG A 181 2.39 -12.71 18.82
CA ARG A 181 3.78 -12.76 19.31
C ARG A 181 4.49 -14.08 18.98
N ALA A 182 3.73 -15.18 18.93
CA ALA A 182 4.25 -16.50 18.62
C ALA A 182 4.75 -16.62 17.16
N ASP A 183 4.20 -15.81 16.25
CA ASP A 183 4.52 -15.83 14.82
C ASP A 183 5.57 -14.77 14.44
N ALA A 184 6.03 -14.00 15.43
CA ALA A 184 7.07 -13.01 15.19
C ALA A 184 8.40 -13.68 14.80
N LEU A 185 8.97 -13.24 13.69
CA LEU A 185 10.25 -13.73 13.17
C LEU A 185 11.39 -12.78 13.56
N PRO A 186 12.57 -13.30 13.90
CA PRO A 186 13.73 -12.46 14.18
C PRO A 186 14.12 -11.65 12.94
N VAL A 187 14.65 -10.45 13.17
CA VAL A 187 15.24 -9.60 12.14
C VAL A 187 16.76 -9.66 12.33
N THR A 188 17.45 -10.25 11.36
CA THR A 188 18.92 -10.35 11.37
C THR A 188 19.49 -9.22 10.51
N PRO A 189 20.35 -8.35 11.05
CA PRO A 189 20.99 -7.30 10.28
C PRO A 189 21.67 -7.81 9.01
N GLY A 190 21.40 -7.17 7.87
CA GLY A 190 21.97 -7.53 6.57
C GLY A 190 21.33 -8.73 5.87
N GLU A 191 20.50 -9.53 6.54
CA GLU A 191 19.77 -10.63 5.92
C GLU A 191 18.55 -10.10 5.15
N THR A 192 18.43 -10.48 3.87
CA THR A 192 17.26 -10.11 3.06
C THR A 192 16.06 -10.97 3.44
N MET A 193 14.94 -10.32 3.69
CA MET A 193 13.66 -10.93 4.02
C MET A 193 12.58 -10.50 3.02
N GLU A 194 11.62 -11.37 2.76
CA GLU A 194 10.42 -11.04 2.00
C GLU A 194 9.36 -10.46 2.93
N CYS A 195 8.82 -9.31 2.55
CA CYS A 195 7.75 -8.61 3.26
C CYS A 195 6.61 -8.30 2.29
N ALA A 196 5.49 -8.99 2.42
CA ALA A 196 4.29 -8.73 1.64
C ALA A 196 3.36 -7.80 2.43
N ILE A 197 3.18 -6.58 1.97
CA ILE A 197 2.47 -5.52 2.68
C ILE A 197 1.14 -5.29 1.96
N GLU A 198 0.03 -5.65 2.59
CA GLU A 198 -1.29 -5.25 2.11
C GLU A 198 -1.47 -3.74 2.30
N LEU A 199 -1.91 -3.07 1.23
CA LEU A 199 -2.37 -1.69 1.32
C LEU A 199 -3.88 -1.69 1.58
N ILE A 200 -4.36 -0.69 2.32
CA ILE A 200 -5.78 -0.55 2.65
C ILE A 200 -6.61 -0.54 1.37
N PRO A 201 -7.72 -1.31 1.31
CA PRO A 201 -8.57 -1.41 0.13
C PRO A 201 -8.97 -0.04 -0.41
N THR A 202 -8.91 0.11 -1.72
CA THR A 202 -9.23 1.38 -2.40
C THR A 202 -9.98 1.15 -3.70
N SER A 203 -10.60 2.20 -4.24
CA SER A 203 -11.06 2.24 -5.62
C SER A 203 -10.71 3.61 -6.21
N VAL A 204 -9.95 3.61 -7.31
CA VAL A 204 -9.47 4.82 -7.97
C VAL A 204 -9.38 4.61 -9.48
N LEU A 205 -9.78 5.62 -10.24
CA LEU A 205 -9.55 5.71 -11.68
C LEU A 205 -8.40 6.68 -11.96
N LEU A 206 -7.27 6.13 -12.38
CA LEU A 206 -6.15 6.89 -12.92
C LEU A 206 -6.42 7.21 -14.38
N ARG A 207 -6.06 8.40 -14.81
CA ARG A 207 -6.28 8.86 -16.18
C ARG A 207 -5.08 8.56 -17.06
N LYS A 208 -5.30 8.46 -18.37
CA LYS A 208 -4.21 8.50 -19.35
C LYS A 208 -3.30 9.69 -19.09
N GLY A 209 -1.99 9.45 -19.05
CA GLY A 209 -0.97 10.44 -18.74
C GLY A 209 -0.60 10.54 -17.26
N ASP A 210 -1.43 10.05 -16.33
CA ASP A 210 -1.03 9.90 -14.94
C ASP A 210 0.09 8.85 -14.82
N ARG A 211 0.85 8.91 -13.72
CA ARG A 211 1.86 7.90 -13.37
C ARG A 211 1.51 7.27 -12.02
N ILE A 212 1.84 6.02 -11.91
CA ILE A 212 1.79 5.28 -10.65
C ILE A 212 3.08 5.53 -9.90
N ARG A 213 3.00 5.83 -8.59
CA ARG A 213 4.16 5.91 -7.71
C ARG A 213 3.96 5.04 -6.49
N VAL A 214 5.04 4.37 -6.09
CA VAL A 214 5.18 3.72 -4.79
C VAL A 214 6.29 4.43 -4.04
N SER A 215 5.98 4.94 -2.84
CA SER A 215 6.93 5.58 -1.95
C SER A 215 7.14 4.70 -0.72
N ILE A 216 8.40 4.45 -0.36
CA ILE A 216 8.79 3.61 0.78
C ILE A 216 9.38 4.50 1.85
N ALA A 217 8.86 4.38 3.07
CA ALA A 217 9.39 5.00 4.27
C ALA A 217 9.67 3.95 5.36
N GLY A 218 10.47 4.28 6.35
CA GLY A 218 10.71 3.45 7.53
C GLY A 218 9.96 3.93 8.76
N HIS A 219 9.27 5.07 8.67
CA HIS A 219 8.55 5.71 9.77
C HIS A 219 7.49 6.69 9.26
N ASP A 220 6.49 6.97 10.10
CA ASP A 220 5.58 8.11 9.99
C ASP A 220 5.41 8.72 11.38
N ALA A 221 6.12 9.83 11.62
CA ALA A 221 6.27 10.46 12.92
C ALA A 221 4.95 10.94 13.54
N SER A 222 3.95 11.26 12.71
CA SER A 222 2.68 11.81 13.21
C SER A 222 1.80 10.79 13.91
N CYS A 223 1.93 9.50 13.57
CA CYS A 223 0.92 8.49 13.93
C CYS A 223 1.49 7.21 14.51
N PHE A 224 2.77 6.90 14.29
CA PHE A 224 3.32 5.60 14.61
C PHE A 224 4.52 5.68 15.55
N ALA A 225 4.69 4.65 16.38
CA ALA A 225 5.87 4.51 17.22
C ALA A 225 7.12 4.24 16.37
N ARG A 226 8.25 4.78 16.81
CA ARG A 226 9.54 4.56 16.18
C ARG A 226 10.04 3.13 16.39
N TYR A 227 10.41 2.44 15.30
CA TYR A 227 11.09 1.15 15.30
C TYR A 227 12.33 1.18 14.38
N PRO A 228 13.51 0.76 14.88
CA PRO A 228 13.83 0.49 16.27
C PRO A 228 13.75 1.77 17.13
N ALA A 229 13.58 1.62 18.42
CA ALA A 229 13.50 2.78 19.35
C ALA A 229 14.79 3.62 19.38
N LYS A 230 15.92 3.06 18.96
CA LYS A 230 17.24 3.71 18.86
C LYS A 230 17.95 3.23 17.60
N GLY A 231 18.93 4.01 17.14
CA GLY A 231 19.69 3.70 15.92
C GLY A 231 19.19 4.44 14.69
N ASN A 232 19.88 4.27 13.58
CA ASN A 232 19.53 4.85 12.28
C ASN A 232 19.56 3.74 11.23
N PRO A 233 18.48 2.95 11.11
CA PRO A 233 18.43 1.84 10.17
C PRO A 233 18.60 2.32 8.73
N VAL A 234 19.37 1.56 7.97
CA VAL A 234 19.44 1.65 6.53
C VAL A 234 18.68 0.44 5.97
N LEU A 235 17.67 0.68 5.18
CA LEU A 235 16.94 -0.34 4.44
C LEU A 235 17.61 -0.53 3.09
N THR A 236 17.79 -1.78 2.67
CA THR A 236 18.23 -2.13 1.32
C THR A 236 17.11 -2.90 0.64
N ILE A 237 16.57 -2.34 -0.42
CA ILE A 237 15.47 -2.93 -1.22
C ILE A 237 16.08 -3.60 -2.45
N GLN A 238 15.88 -4.90 -2.59
CA GLN A 238 16.35 -5.66 -3.73
C GLN A 238 15.45 -5.44 -4.94
N ARG A 239 16.05 -5.28 -6.14
CA ARG A 239 15.38 -5.14 -7.43
C ARG A 239 16.13 -5.92 -8.52
N ASN A 240 16.33 -7.17 -8.27
CA ASN A 240 17.09 -8.06 -9.16
C ASN A 240 16.26 -9.28 -9.58
N ALA A 241 16.77 -10.08 -10.49
CA ALA A 241 16.04 -11.21 -11.06
C ALA A 241 15.61 -12.28 -10.05
N ARG A 242 16.28 -12.40 -8.90
CA ARG A 242 15.98 -13.37 -7.85
C ARG A 242 15.05 -12.79 -6.77
N GLN A 243 15.14 -11.49 -6.56
CA GLN A 243 14.48 -10.75 -5.49
C GLN A 243 13.92 -9.46 -6.07
N ALA A 244 12.87 -9.61 -6.87
CA ALA A 244 12.23 -8.55 -7.61
C ALA A 244 11.14 -7.89 -6.77
N SER A 245 11.48 -6.86 -5.99
CA SER A 245 10.48 -6.07 -5.28
C SER A 245 9.48 -5.45 -6.25
N HIS A 246 8.20 -5.45 -5.89
CA HIS A 246 7.13 -5.06 -6.79
C HIS A 246 5.86 -4.62 -6.05
N ILE A 247 4.94 -4.01 -6.80
CA ILE A 247 3.55 -3.83 -6.38
C ILE A 247 2.64 -4.64 -7.31
N THR A 248 1.67 -5.36 -6.72
CA THR A 248 0.57 -5.98 -7.44
C THR A 248 -0.70 -5.18 -7.23
N LEU A 249 -1.27 -4.71 -8.32
CA LEU A 249 -2.46 -3.86 -8.35
C LEU A 249 -3.67 -4.67 -8.80
N PRO A 250 -4.80 -4.62 -8.08
CA PRO A 250 -6.08 -5.19 -8.53
C PRO A 250 -6.69 -4.27 -9.59
N THR A 251 -6.54 -4.59 -10.87
CA THR A 251 -6.93 -3.70 -11.98
C THR A 251 -8.15 -4.21 -12.72
N GLN A 252 -8.96 -3.27 -13.21
CA GLN A 252 -10.02 -3.51 -14.18
C GLN A 252 -9.67 -2.79 -15.47
N ASN A 253 -9.58 -3.53 -16.57
CA ASN A 253 -9.43 -2.94 -17.89
C ASN A 253 -10.76 -2.29 -18.30
N GLN A 254 -10.71 -1.03 -18.69
CA GLN A 254 -11.86 -0.31 -19.27
C GLN A 254 -11.80 -0.35 -20.79
#